data_655e08386ba2383fdb117caddbd7995c
#
_entry.id   655e08386ba2383fdb117caddbd7995c
#
_cell.length_a   1.000
_cell.length_b   1.000
_cell.length_c   1.000
_cell.angle_alpha   90.00
_cell.angle_beta   90.00
_cell.angle_gamma   90.00
#
_symmetry.space_group_name_H-M   'P 1'
#
loop_
_entity.id
_entity.type
_entity.pdbx_description
1 polymer ?
#
loop_
_entity_poly.entity_id
_entity_poly.type
_entity_poly.pdbx_seq_one_letter_code
_entity_poly.pdbx_strand_id
1 'polypeptide(L)'
;MSITVYSLERQGKGGFGDGQIVESKPIAFPHEETAVDRVGPLFYWAWARAKETFEIPLHPHKGFEILTYVLKGTVGHRDSMGNVQRVSTGGVQVMQTGYGVYHAEELQEGTEMFQIWFEPHLSKAMQQEPTYHQYDHQAFPLQEKTGAQVKTVIGEEAPVLLETEARMYDADLPADRELSCAMEQGYALAAVVVEGTGSVTQSGAPFAENLQKGDFVVITAEAASEATFRADAAENLRMVWIEVPLEVEYPLYRK
;
A
#
# COMPACT_ATOMS: atom_id res chain seq x y z
N MET A 1 13.61 -17.97 -2.30
CA MET A 1 13.66 -16.62 -2.91
C MET A 1 12.81 -16.64 -4.17
N SER A 2 11.86 -15.75 -4.30
CA SER A 2 11.03 -15.66 -5.51
C SER A 2 10.65 -14.21 -5.79
N ILE A 3 10.64 -13.85 -7.08
CA ILE A 3 9.98 -12.65 -7.59
C ILE A 3 8.78 -13.12 -8.38
N THR A 4 7.62 -12.53 -8.14
CA THR A 4 6.43 -12.78 -8.93
C THR A 4 5.78 -11.46 -9.30
N VAL A 5 5.55 -11.24 -10.58
CA VAL A 5 4.86 -10.06 -11.13
C VAL A 5 3.44 -10.45 -11.51
N TYR A 6 2.49 -9.66 -11.03
CA TYR A 6 1.06 -9.82 -11.29
C TYR A 6 0.57 -8.62 -12.09
N SER A 7 0.26 -8.82 -13.37
CA SER A 7 -0.31 -7.76 -14.22
C SER A 7 -1.68 -7.32 -13.71
N LEU A 8 -2.15 -6.16 -14.15
CA LEU A 8 -3.49 -5.63 -13.84
C LEU A 8 -4.64 -6.63 -14.13
N GLU A 9 -4.46 -7.54 -15.09
CA GLU A 9 -5.46 -8.55 -15.43
C GLU A 9 -5.60 -9.64 -14.36
N ARG A 10 -4.55 -9.86 -13.58
CA ARG A 10 -4.48 -10.84 -12.48
C ARG A 10 -4.87 -10.26 -11.12
N GLN A 11 -5.20 -8.98 -11.07
CA GLN A 11 -5.62 -8.29 -9.86
C GLN A 11 -7.15 -8.25 -9.79
N GLY A 12 -7.68 -8.27 -8.58
CA GLY A 12 -9.10 -8.10 -8.32
C GLY A 12 -9.61 -6.77 -8.87
N LYS A 13 -10.90 -6.71 -9.14
CA LYS A 13 -11.58 -5.50 -9.62
C LYS A 13 -12.69 -5.13 -8.66
N GLY A 14 -12.96 -3.83 -8.53
CA GLY A 14 -14.03 -3.32 -7.69
C GLY A 14 -14.36 -1.88 -8.01
N GLY A 15 -15.15 -1.28 -7.14
CA GLY A 15 -15.51 0.13 -7.24
C GLY A 15 -16.76 0.46 -6.46
N PHE A 16 -17.12 1.74 -6.46
CA PHE A 16 -18.29 2.27 -5.78
C PHE A 16 -19.10 3.15 -6.73
N GLY A 17 -20.38 3.31 -6.37
CA GLY A 17 -21.35 3.94 -7.24
C GLY A 17 -21.51 3.13 -8.54
N ASP A 18 -22.05 3.73 -9.57
CA ASP A 18 -22.18 3.13 -10.89
C ASP A 18 -20.90 3.31 -11.73
N GLY A 19 -19.70 3.08 -11.10
CA GLY A 19 -18.40 3.24 -11.72
C GLY A 19 -17.77 4.63 -11.52
N GLN A 20 -18.28 5.41 -10.58
CA GLN A 20 -17.75 6.71 -10.19
C GLN A 20 -16.38 6.56 -9.52
N ILE A 21 -16.19 5.50 -8.73
CA ILE A 21 -14.88 5.04 -8.29
C ILE A 21 -14.63 3.66 -8.89
N VAL A 22 -13.47 3.46 -9.50
CA VAL A 22 -13.01 2.16 -10.01
C VAL A 22 -11.76 1.74 -9.25
N GLU A 23 -11.64 0.44 -9.00
CA GLU A 23 -10.52 -0.14 -8.26
C GLU A 23 -9.83 -1.25 -9.05
N SER A 24 -8.51 -1.28 -8.99
CA SER A 24 -7.70 -2.47 -9.16
C SER A 24 -7.17 -2.89 -7.80
N LYS A 25 -7.20 -4.19 -7.51
CA LYS A 25 -6.88 -4.71 -6.17
C LYS A 25 -5.72 -5.69 -6.25
N PRO A 26 -4.48 -5.22 -6.07
CA PRO A 26 -3.28 -6.06 -5.95
C PRO A 26 -3.45 -7.20 -4.93
N ILE A 27 -4.06 -6.88 -3.77
CA ILE A 27 -4.45 -7.87 -2.76
C ILE A 27 -5.93 -7.68 -2.47
N ALA A 28 -6.73 -8.73 -2.60
CA ALA A 28 -8.16 -8.66 -2.44
C ALA A 28 -8.74 -9.89 -1.72
N PHE A 29 -10.05 -9.94 -1.53
CA PHE A 29 -10.72 -11.13 -1.02
C PHE A 29 -10.82 -12.20 -2.12
N PRO A 30 -10.78 -13.50 -1.78
CA PRO A 30 -10.80 -14.59 -2.77
C PRO A 30 -11.98 -14.54 -3.75
N HIS A 31 -13.14 -14.03 -3.33
CA HIS A 31 -14.31 -13.89 -4.19
C HIS A 31 -14.20 -12.76 -5.23
N GLU A 32 -13.15 -11.93 -5.16
CA GLU A 32 -12.87 -10.83 -6.09
C GLU A 32 -11.89 -11.24 -7.21
N GLU A 33 -11.67 -12.55 -7.38
CA GLU A 33 -10.85 -13.14 -8.46
C GLU A 33 -9.41 -12.60 -8.51
N THR A 34 -8.81 -12.39 -7.35
CA THR A 34 -7.42 -11.94 -7.23
C THR A 34 -6.43 -13.10 -7.27
N ALA A 35 -5.22 -12.86 -7.79
CA ALA A 35 -4.12 -13.83 -7.73
C ALA A 35 -3.42 -13.83 -6.36
N VAL A 36 -3.57 -12.78 -5.57
CA VAL A 36 -2.96 -12.63 -4.24
C VAL A 36 -4.04 -12.20 -3.24
N ASP A 37 -4.26 -13.04 -2.25
CA ASP A 37 -5.22 -12.76 -1.18
C ASP A 37 -4.55 -12.20 0.08
N ARG A 38 -3.22 -12.38 0.22
CA ARG A 38 -2.46 -11.95 1.40
C ARG A 38 -0.95 -11.96 1.15
N VAL A 39 -0.22 -11.06 1.82
CA VAL A 39 1.23 -11.11 2.00
C VAL A 39 1.51 -10.89 3.49
N GLY A 40 1.75 -11.97 4.27
CA GLY A 40 1.84 -11.87 5.72
C GLY A 40 0.61 -11.17 6.34
N PRO A 41 0.79 -10.17 7.21
CA PRO A 41 -0.31 -9.41 7.81
C PRO A 41 -0.93 -8.36 6.86
N LEU A 42 -0.33 -8.06 5.72
CA LEU A 42 -0.91 -7.21 4.68
C LEU A 42 -1.95 -8.03 3.90
N PHE A 43 -3.24 -7.72 4.07
CA PHE A 43 -4.29 -8.59 3.54
C PHE A 43 -5.30 -7.88 2.61
N TYR A 44 -5.15 -6.57 2.38
CA TYR A 44 -5.93 -5.83 1.39
C TYR A 44 -5.11 -4.65 0.86
N TRP A 45 -5.15 -4.47 -0.44
CA TRP A 45 -4.56 -3.32 -1.10
C TRP A 45 -5.37 -3.01 -2.36
N ALA A 46 -6.06 -1.89 -2.36
CA ALA A 46 -6.79 -1.38 -3.51
C ALA A 46 -6.17 -0.08 -4.01
N TRP A 47 -6.12 0.07 -5.32
CA TRP A 47 -5.85 1.34 -6.01
C TRP A 47 -7.17 1.89 -6.52
N ALA A 48 -7.74 2.84 -5.79
CA ALA A 48 -8.98 3.52 -6.13
C ALA A 48 -8.71 4.76 -6.98
N ARG A 49 -9.54 4.95 -7.99
CA ARG A 49 -9.50 6.09 -8.91
C ARG A 49 -10.89 6.66 -9.08
N ALA A 50 -11.09 7.92 -8.68
CA ALA A 50 -12.37 8.62 -8.79
C ALA A 50 -12.49 9.26 -10.17
N LYS A 51 -13.46 8.79 -10.97
CA LYS A 51 -13.83 9.40 -12.26
C LYS A 51 -14.72 10.62 -12.06
N GLU A 52 -15.47 10.64 -10.97
CA GLU A 52 -16.33 11.71 -10.52
C GLU A 52 -16.19 11.84 -9.01
N THR A 53 -16.55 13.00 -8.45
CA THR A 53 -16.61 13.15 -6.99
C THR A 53 -17.68 12.22 -6.44
N PHE A 54 -17.28 11.35 -5.51
CA PHE A 54 -18.18 10.39 -4.89
C PHE A 54 -17.83 10.15 -3.42
N GLU A 55 -18.87 10.08 -2.58
CA GLU A 55 -18.73 9.66 -1.18
C GLU A 55 -19.08 8.17 -1.06
N ILE A 56 -18.13 7.37 -0.61
CA ILE A 56 -18.37 6.01 -0.12
C ILE A 56 -19.17 6.17 1.17
N PRO A 57 -20.43 5.68 1.22
CA PRO A 57 -21.31 5.90 2.35
C PRO A 57 -20.75 5.33 3.66
N LEU A 58 -21.34 5.77 4.77
CA LEU A 58 -20.95 5.30 6.11
C LEU A 58 -21.02 3.77 6.21
N HIS A 59 -19.90 3.15 6.51
CA HIS A 59 -19.74 1.70 6.62
C HIS A 59 -18.83 1.32 7.80
N PRO A 60 -18.99 0.10 8.37
CA PRO A 60 -18.27 -0.31 9.56
C PRO A 60 -16.95 -1.00 9.27
N HIS A 61 -15.96 -0.80 10.18
CA HIS A 61 -14.75 -1.59 10.27
C HIS A 61 -14.47 -1.98 11.73
N LYS A 62 -13.79 -3.10 11.92
CA LYS A 62 -13.44 -3.63 13.23
C LYS A 62 -12.17 -4.47 13.20
N GLY A 63 -11.26 -4.21 14.14
CA GLY A 63 -10.09 -5.04 14.42
C GLY A 63 -8.88 -4.80 13.52
N PHE A 64 -9.04 -4.13 12.38
CA PHE A 64 -7.97 -3.92 11.39
C PHE A 64 -7.36 -2.52 11.48
N GLU A 65 -6.19 -2.36 10.89
CA GLU A 65 -5.55 -1.08 10.66
C GLU A 65 -5.71 -0.73 9.18
N ILE A 66 -6.29 0.44 8.92
CA ILE A 66 -6.63 0.91 7.58
C ILE A 66 -5.82 2.17 7.31
N LEU A 67 -5.08 2.16 6.20
CA LEU A 67 -4.28 3.27 5.75
C LEU A 67 -4.76 3.70 4.36
N THR A 68 -5.08 5.00 4.23
CA THR A 68 -5.33 5.65 2.95
C THR A 68 -4.11 6.48 2.58
N TYR A 69 -3.46 6.18 1.45
CA TYR A 69 -2.34 6.93 0.90
C TYR A 69 -2.76 7.64 -0.37
N VAL A 70 -2.74 8.98 -0.37
CA VAL A 70 -3.21 9.77 -1.52
C VAL A 70 -2.09 9.93 -2.54
N LEU A 71 -2.24 9.29 -3.70
CA LEU A 71 -1.31 9.40 -4.83
C LEU A 71 -1.50 10.71 -5.59
N LYS A 72 -2.77 11.14 -5.72
CA LYS A 72 -3.16 12.36 -6.44
C LYS A 72 -4.53 12.84 -5.96
N GLY A 73 -4.74 14.15 -5.89
CA GLY A 73 -6.02 14.76 -5.54
C GLY A 73 -6.24 14.89 -4.03
N THR A 74 -7.48 14.69 -3.59
CA THR A 74 -7.88 14.90 -2.18
C THR A 74 -8.92 13.87 -1.75
N VAL A 75 -8.72 13.30 -0.56
CA VAL A 75 -9.65 12.39 0.11
C VAL A 75 -10.19 13.04 1.37
N GLY A 76 -11.52 13.04 1.52
CA GLY A 76 -12.22 13.42 2.74
C GLY A 76 -12.51 12.21 3.60
N HIS A 77 -12.52 12.39 4.91
CA HIS A 77 -12.86 11.39 5.90
C HIS A 77 -13.85 11.98 6.91
N ARG A 78 -14.84 11.19 7.29
CA ARG A 78 -15.69 11.44 8.48
C ARG A 78 -16.00 10.12 9.16
N ASP A 79 -16.07 10.13 10.50
CA ASP A 79 -16.28 8.91 11.27
C ASP A 79 -17.22 9.09 12.46
N SER A 80 -17.55 7.96 13.11
CA SER A 80 -18.41 7.93 14.30
C SER A 80 -17.74 8.45 15.57
N MET A 81 -16.44 8.76 15.53
CA MET A 81 -15.69 9.41 16.61
C MET A 81 -15.79 10.94 16.54
N GLY A 82 -16.33 11.48 15.44
CA GLY A 82 -16.50 12.92 15.23
C GLY A 82 -15.38 13.57 14.43
N ASN A 83 -14.46 12.79 13.86
CA ASN A 83 -13.45 13.32 12.93
C ASN A 83 -14.10 13.71 11.61
N VAL A 84 -13.74 14.90 11.09
CA VAL A 84 -14.09 15.39 9.76
C VAL A 84 -12.86 16.10 9.21
N GLN A 85 -12.12 15.42 8.35
CA GLN A 85 -10.82 15.91 7.85
C GLN A 85 -10.64 15.60 6.37
N ARG A 86 -9.67 16.27 5.74
CA ARG A 86 -9.27 16.05 4.35
C ARG A 86 -7.77 15.96 4.25
N VAL A 87 -7.28 15.05 3.41
CA VAL A 87 -5.87 14.89 3.12
C VAL A 87 -5.64 14.95 1.61
N SER A 88 -4.54 15.58 1.22
CA SER A 88 -4.19 15.78 -0.19
C SER A 88 -3.01 14.91 -0.63
N THR A 89 -2.63 15.04 -1.89
CA THR A 89 -1.52 14.28 -2.53
C THR A 89 -0.30 14.13 -1.62
N GLY A 90 0.15 12.90 -1.47
CA GLY A 90 1.28 12.51 -0.65
C GLY A 90 0.98 12.42 0.85
N GLY A 91 -0.22 12.77 1.28
CA GLY A 91 -0.65 12.62 2.67
C GLY A 91 -1.25 11.25 2.96
N VAL A 92 -1.44 10.98 4.24
CA VAL A 92 -1.91 9.70 4.79
C VAL A 92 -3.03 9.93 5.79
N GLN A 93 -4.02 9.06 5.75
CA GLN A 93 -4.96 8.82 6.86
C GLN A 93 -4.70 7.42 7.38
N VAL A 94 -4.66 7.25 8.69
CA VAL A 94 -4.54 5.94 9.34
C VAL A 94 -5.61 5.80 10.41
N MET A 95 -6.30 4.69 10.37
CA MET A 95 -7.36 4.35 11.31
C MET A 95 -7.10 2.96 11.90
N GLN A 96 -6.92 2.89 13.20
CA GLN A 96 -6.94 1.65 13.95
C GLN A 96 -8.37 1.41 14.40
N THR A 97 -9.03 0.40 13.84
CA THR A 97 -10.49 0.28 13.94
C THR A 97 -10.99 -0.29 15.28
N GLY A 98 -10.07 -0.80 16.10
CA GLY A 98 -10.35 -1.19 17.46
C GLY A 98 -11.57 -2.12 17.62
N TYR A 99 -12.39 -1.87 18.63
CA TYR A 99 -13.63 -2.63 18.84
C TYR A 99 -14.74 -2.30 17.82
N GLY A 100 -14.53 -1.29 16.95
CA GLY A 100 -15.43 -0.93 15.85
C GLY A 100 -15.59 0.57 15.67
N VAL A 101 -15.63 0.98 14.41
CA VAL A 101 -15.86 2.36 13.97
C VAL A 101 -16.66 2.35 12.68
N TYR A 102 -17.46 3.38 12.46
CA TYR A 102 -18.09 3.66 11.17
C TYR A 102 -17.40 4.86 10.55
N HIS A 103 -17.08 4.77 9.26
CA HIS A 103 -16.55 5.92 8.52
C HIS A 103 -17.14 6.03 7.11
N ALA A 104 -16.97 7.20 6.53
CA ALA A 104 -17.26 7.50 5.13
C ALA A 104 -16.08 8.23 4.52
N GLU A 105 -15.85 8.01 3.24
CA GLU A 105 -14.73 8.58 2.50
C GLU A 105 -15.24 9.31 1.25
N GLU A 106 -14.83 10.56 1.05
CA GLU A 106 -15.13 11.33 -0.15
C GLU A 106 -13.88 11.42 -1.03
N LEU A 107 -13.96 10.91 -2.25
CA LEU A 107 -12.93 11.12 -3.26
C LEU A 107 -13.41 12.18 -4.23
N GLN A 108 -12.63 13.25 -4.39
CA GLN A 108 -12.90 14.25 -5.43
C GLN A 108 -12.55 13.70 -6.81
N GLU A 109 -13.20 14.20 -7.86
CA GLU A 109 -12.88 13.83 -9.25
C GLU A 109 -11.38 13.92 -9.53
N GLY A 110 -10.81 12.91 -10.19
CA GLY A 110 -9.40 12.79 -10.52
C GLY A 110 -8.50 12.36 -9.36
N THR A 111 -9.08 12.06 -8.19
CA THR A 111 -8.32 11.51 -7.05
C THR A 111 -7.91 10.07 -7.33
N GLU A 112 -6.65 9.78 -6.99
CA GLU A 112 -6.10 8.43 -6.94
C GLU A 112 -5.53 8.16 -5.56
N MET A 113 -5.87 7.02 -4.97
CA MET A 113 -5.37 6.64 -3.64
C MET A 113 -5.19 5.15 -3.51
N PHE A 114 -4.31 4.75 -2.61
CA PHE A 114 -4.26 3.39 -2.10
C PHE A 114 -5.07 3.27 -0.81
N GLN A 115 -5.92 2.26 -0.75
CA GLN A 115 -6.53 1.77 0.49
C GLN A 115 -5.81 0.48 0.87
N ILE A 116 -5.15 0.48 2.03
CA ILE A 116 -4.27 -0.60 2.47
C ILE A 116 -4.71 -1.04 3.85
N TRP A 117 -4.91 -2.35 4.05
CA TRP A 117 -5.31 -2.89 5.36
C TRP A 117 -4.29 -3.88 5.87
N PHE A 118 -3.93 -3.67 7.14
CA PHE A 118 -3.07 -4.56 7.89
C PHE A 118 -3.88 -5.26 8.98
N GLU A 119 -3.45 -6.46 9.29
CA GLU A 119 -4.05 -7.28 10.33
C GLU A 119 -3.13 -7.34 11.55
N PRO A 120 -3.44 -6.60 12.63
CA PRO A 120 -2.78 -6.73 13.90
C PRO A 120 -3.26 -7.99 14.62
N HIS A 121 -2.78 -8.23 15.84
CA HIS A 121 -3.32 -9.29 16.70
C HIS A 121 -4.80 -9.01 17.02
N LEU A 122 -5.74 -9.57 16.25
CA LEU A 122 -7.17 -9.23 16.29
C LEU A 122 -7.79 -9.25 17.67
N SER A 123 -7.48 -10.27 18.51
CA SER A 123 -8.07 -10.37 19.85
C SER A 123 -7.59 -9.27 20.80
N LYS A 124 -6.44 -8.65 20.55
CA LYS A 124 -5.95 -7.48 21.27
C LYS A 124 -6.54 -6.20 20.68
N ALA A 125 -6.47 -6.05 19.37
CA ALA A 125 -6.98 -4.88 18.66
C ALA A 125 -8.48 -4.64 18.97
N MET A 126 -9.29 -5.69 18.96
CA MET A 126 -10.73 -5.59 19.26
C MET A 126 -11.06 -5.21 20.71
N GLN A 127 -10.09 -5.08 21.60
CA GLN A 127 -10.25 -4.58 22.97
C GLN A 127 -9.84 -3.10 23.10
N GLN A 128 -9.24 -2.53 22.05
CA GLN A 128 -8.79 -1.14 22.03
C GLN A 128 -9.88 -0.20 21.52
N GLU A 129 -9.82 1.05 21.94
CA GLU A 129 -10.61 2.11 21.33
C GLU A 129 -10.13 2.37 19.91
N PRO A 130 -11.03 2.68 18.95
CA PRO A 130 -10.61 3.09 17.63
C PRO A 130 -9.85 4.41 17.68
N THR A 131 -8.86 4.57 16.80
CA THR A 131 -8.09 5.81 16.66
C THR A 131 -8.12 6.28 15.21
N TYR A 132 -7.94 7.59 15.00
CA TYR A 132 -7.76 8.18 13.68
C TYR A 132 -6.65 9.24 13.74
N HIS A 133 -5.75 9.16 12.78
CA HIS A 133 -4.69 10.15 12.59
C HIS A 133 -4.56 10.51 11.12
N GLN A 134 -4.16 11.75 10.86
CA GLN A 134 -3.91 12.25 9.52
C GLN A 134 -2.59 13.00 9.49
N TYR A 135 -1.87 12.82 8.39
CA TYR A 135 -0.56 13.46 8.19
C TYR A 135 -0.48 14.00 6.77
N ASP A 136 -0.08 15.25 6.63
CA ASP A 136 0.18 15.85 5.33
C ASP A 136 1.54 15.40 4.77
N HIS A 137 1.73 15.57 3.47
CA HIS A 137 2.96 15.19 2.77
C HIS A 137 4.24 15.64 3.46
N GLN A 138 4.26 16.86 4.01
CA GLN A 138 5.43 17.48 4.64
C GLN A 138 5.83 16.84 5.97
N ALA A 139 4.96 16.03 6.56
CA ALA A 139 5.26 15.31 7.81
C ALA A 139 6.18 14.10 7.61
N PHE A 140 6.41 13.68 6.36
CA PHE A 140 7.16 12.47 6.06
C PHE A 140 8.60 12.75 5.67
N PRO A 141 9.56 11.94 6.15
CA PRO A 141 10.95 12.06 5.73
C PRO A 141 11.12 11.73 4.24
N LEU A 142 11.89 12.56 3.56
CA LEU A 142 12.31 12.38 2.18
C LEU A 142 13.83 12.21 2.16
N GLN A 143 14.31 11.16 1.54
CA GLN A 143 15.73 10.87 1.40
C GLN A 143 16.08 10.69 -0.07
N GLU A 144 17.25 11.19 -0.47
CA GLU A 144 17.83 10.87 -1.76
C GLU A 144 18.71 9.62 -1.63
N LYS A 145 18.39 8.56 -2.36
CA LYS A 145 19.15 7.31 -2.41
C LYS A 145 19.50 7.00 -3.86
N THR A 146 20.78 6.99 -4.20
CA THR A 146 21.28 6.69 -5.57
C THR A 146 20.63 7.52 -6.69
N GLY A 147 20.20 8.75 -6.36
CA GLY A 147 19.49 9.65 -7.26
C GLY A 147 17.96 9.48 -7.28
N ALA A 148 17.41 8.48 -6.58
CA ALA A 148 15.98 8.34 -6.37
C ALA A 148 15.53 9.18 -5.17
N GLN A 149 14.35 9.79 -5.25
CA GLN A 149 13.67 10.34 -4.08
C GLN A 149 12.85 9.24 -3.41
N VAL A 150 13.17 8.92 -2.16
CA VAL A 150 12.47 7.90 -1.36
C VAL A 150 11.81 8.57 -0.18
N LYS A 151 10.50 8.46 -0.11
CA LYS A 151 9.67 8.89 1.02
C LYS A 151 9.40 7.70 1.93
N THR A 152 9.69 7.83 3.22
CA THR A 152 9.30 6.85 4.24
C THR A 152 7.90 7.17 4.72
N VAL A 153 6.93 6.30 4.44
CA VAL A 153 5.52 6.46 4.84
C VAL A 153 5.25 5.75 6.17
N ILE A 154 5.77 4.55 6.33
CA ILE A 154 5.78 3.79 7.59
C ILE A 154 7.23 3.35 7.82
N GLY A 155 7.79 3.62 8.97
CA GLY A 155 9.17 3.26 9.31
C GLY A 155 9.86 4.33 10.14
N GLU A 156 11.18 4.32 10.11
CA GLU A 156 12.02 5.22 10.90
C GLU A 156 11.71 6.69 10.57
N GLU A 157 11.55 7.51 11.60
CA GLU A 157 11.20 8.94 11.55
C GLU A 157 9.84 9.27 10.89
N ALA A 158 9.09 8.28 10.39
CA ALA A 158 7.75 8.50 9.87
C ALA A 158 6.72 8.63 11.01
N PRO A 159 5.70 9.50 10.86
CA PRO A 159 4.73 9.75 11.92
C PRO A 159 3.67 8.65 12.05
N VAL A 160 3.53 7.77 11.04
CA VAL A 160 2.53 6.71 11.04
C VAL A 160 2.98 5.57 11.94
N LEU A 161 2.14 5.26 12.94
CA LEU A 161 2.36 4.15 13.87
C LEU A 161 1.28 3.09 13.66
N LEU A 162 1.69 1.83 13.51
CA LEU A 162 0.83 0.66 13.44
C LEU A 162 1.19 -0.33 14.56
N GLU A 163 0.21 -1.13 14.98
CA GLU A 163 0.44 -2.32 15.82
C GLU A 163 1.07 -3.45 14.98
N THR A 164 0.74 -3.49 13.69
CA THR A 164 1.30 -4.44 12.72
C THR A 164 2.71 -4.03 12.34
N GLU A 165 3.62 -4.97 12.34
CA GLU A 165 4.97 -4.75 11.84
C GLU A 165 4.95 -4.59 10.33
N ALA A 166 5.24 -3.38 9.86
CA ALA A 166 5.28 -3.01 8.46
C ALA A 166 6.21 -1.82 8.23
N ARG A 167 6.76 -1.73 7.02
CA ARG A 167 7.45 -0.54 6.50
C ARG A 167 6.85 -0.20 5.14
N MET A 168 6.69 1.07 4.84
CA MET A 168 6.12 1.52 3.57
C MET A 168 6.91 2.69 3.00
N TYR A 169 7.18 2.63 1.72
CA TYR A 169 7.96 3.64 1.01
C TYR A 169 7.29 4.00 -0.33
N ASP A 170 7.51 5.23 -0.77
CA ASP A 170 7.15 5.74 -2.10
C ASP A 170 8.43 6.30 -2.74
N ALA A 171 8.84 5.74 -3.87
CA ALA A 171 10.05 6.16 -4.56
C ALA A 171 9.77 6.60 -5.99
N ASP A 172 10.40 7.71 -6.38
CA ASP A 172 10.52 8.16 -7.76
C ASP A 172 11.97 7.98 -8.20
N LEU A 173 12.18 6.99 -9.06
CA LEU A 173 13.47 6.58 -9.59
C LEU A 173 13.65 7.20 -10.99
N PRO A 174 14.61 8.11 -11.19
CA PRO A 174 14.85 8.71 -12.49
C PRO A 174 15.23 7.68 -13.55
N ALA A 175 14.97 8.03 -14.82
CA ALA A 175 15.31 7.23 -15.98
C ALA A 175 16.76 6.72 -15.94
N ASP A 176 16.96 5.45 -16.31
CA ASP A 176 18.26 4.75 -16.34
C ASP A 176 19.00 4.67 -14.99
N ARG A 177 18.27 4.83 -13.87
CA ARG A 177 18.82 4.67 -12.52
C ARG A 177 18.35 3.37 -11.86
N GLU A 178 19.09 2.98 -10.82
CA GLU A 178 18.82 1.80 -10.02
C GLU A 178 18.62 2.19 -8.55
N LEU A 179 17.70 1.49 -7.89
CA LEU A 179 17.45 1.59 -6.47
C LEU A 179 17.47 0.18 -5.86
N SER A 180 18.42 -0.05 -4.96
CA SER A 180 18.51 -1.30 -4.22
C SER A 180 17.82 -1.18 -2.87
N CYS A 181 17.02 -2.20 -2.55
CA CYS A 181 16.29 -2.37 -1.30
C CYS A 181 16.83 -3.63 -0.59
N ALA A 182 17.40 -3.46 0.59
CA ALA A 182 17.80 -4.58 1.43
C ALA A 182 16.56 -5.32 1.94
N MET A 183 16.56 -6.63 1.86
CA MET A 183 15.47 -7.48 2.33
C MET A 183 15.95 -8.35 3.48
N GLU A 184 15.26 -8.28 4.60
CA GLU A 184 15.52 -9.13 5.76
C GLU A 184 15.01 -10.56 5.53
N GLN A 185 15.68 -11.53 6.14
CA GLN A 185 15.21 -12.92 6.10
C GLN A 185 13.81 -13.03 6.73
N GLY A 186 12.92 -13.77 6.08
CA GLY A 186 11.54 -13.98 6.55
C GLY A 186 10.58 -12.84 6.22
N TYR A 187 11.04 -11.82 5.45
CA TYR A 187 10.18 -10.73 4.98
C TYR A 187 9.80 -10.87 3.53
N ALA A 188 8.68 -10.26 3.19
CA ALA A 188 8.27 -10.00 1.83
C ALA A 188 8.26 -8.50 1.54
N LEU A 189 8.60 -8.15 0.31
CA LEU A 189 8.40 -6.84 -0.29
C LEU A 189 7.25 -6.97 -1.29
N ALA A 190 6.19 -6.20 -1.06
CA ALA A 190 5.04 -6.09 -1.95
C ALA A 190 5.05 -4.69 -2.58
N ALA A 191 5.13 -4.56 -3.91
CA ALA A 191 5.24 -3.27 -4.59
C ALA A 191 4.18 -3.10 -5.68
N VAL A 192 3.68 -1.87 -5.83
CA VAL A 192 2.85 -1.46 -6.97
C VAL A 192 3.59 -0.43 -7.80
N VAL A 193 3.70 -0.66 -9.10
CA VAL A 193 4.23 0.31 -10.05
C VAL A 193 3.16 1.37 -10.31
N VAL A 194 3.41 2.59 -9.85
CA VAL A 194 2.47 3.71 -9.97
C VAL A 194 2.59 4.41 -11.31
N GLU A 195 3.82 4.59 -11.80
CA GLU A 195 4.11 5.21 -13.11
C GLU A 195 5.39 4.62 -13.71
N GLY A 196 5.48 4.64 -15.04
CA GLY A 196 6.65 4.27 -15.81
C GLY A 196 6.81 2.79 -16.05
N THR A 197 7.98 2.45 -16.59
CA THR A 197 8.43 1.10 -16.91
C THR A 197 9.84 0.84 -16.38
N GLY A 198 10.19 -0.42 -16.21
CA GLY A 198 11.49 -0.80 -15.69
C GLY A 198 11.64 -2.30 -15.49
N SER A 199 12.50 -2.67 -14.58
CA SER A 199 12.71 -4.06 -14.21
C SER A 199 13.07 -4.21 -12.75
N VAL A 200 12.92 -5.43 -12.23
CA VAL A 200 13.38 -5.81 -10.89
C VAL A 200 14.20 -7.09 -10.95
N THR A 201 15.26 -7.11 -10.17
CA THR A 201 16.09 -8.29 -9.91
C THR A 201 16.20 -8.54 -8.42
N GLN A 202 16.52 -9.75 -8.03
CA GLN A 202 16.88 -10.10 -6.65
C GLN A 202 18.25 -10.76 -6.67
N SER A 203 19.09 -10.49 -5.66
CA SER A 203 20.42 -11.10 -5.54
C SER A 203 20.34 -12.62 -5.70
N GLY A 204 21.11 -13.16 -6.66
CA GLY A 204 21.10 -14.58 -6.99
C GLY A 204 19.99 -15.06 -7.93
N ALA A 205 19.09 -14.18 -8.36
CA ALA A 205 18.11 -14.50 -9.39
C ALA A 205 18.77 -14.51 -10.79
N PRO A 206 18.45 -15.49 -11.67
CA PRO A 206 19.08 -15.59 -12.98
C PRO A 206 18.59 -14.57 -13.99
N PHE A 207 17.42 -13.95 -13.76
CA PHE A 207 16.77 -13.04 -14.71
C PHE A 207 16.13 -11.86 -13.99
N ALA A 208 15.97 -10.75 -14.73
CA ALA A 208 15.14 -9.62 -14.35
C ALA A 208 13.71 -9.85 -14.80
N GLU A 209 12.76 -9.41 -13.97
CA GLU A 209 11.34 -9.31 -14.35
C GLU A 209 11.04 -7.90 -14.83
N ASN A 210 10.38 -7.76 -15.97
CA ASN A 210 9.95 -6.47 -16.49
C ASN A 210 8.76 -5.93 -15.71
N LEU A 211 8.72 -4.62 -15.58
CA LEU A 211 7.72 -3.87 -14.86
C LEU A 211 7.08 -2.80 -15.72
N GLN A 212 5.77 -2.63 -15.57
CA GLN A 212 5.01 -1.55 -16.18
C GLN A 212 3.96 -1.01 -15.20
N LYS A 213 3.46 0.18 -15.48
CA LYS A 213 2.41 0.82 -14.68
C LYS A 213 1.26 -0.14 -14.38
N GLY A 214 0.92 -0.26 -13.10
CA GLY A 214 -0.16 -1.10 -12.58
C GLY A 214 0.28 -2.50 -12.18
N ASP A 215 1.49 -2.94 -12.51
CA ASP A 215 1.99 -4.23 -12.06
C ASP A 215 2.13 -4.26 -10.54
N PHE A 216 1.78 -5.41 -9.97
CA PHE A 216 1.99 -5.74 -8.57
C PHE A 216 3.09 -6.79 -8.46
N VAL A 217 4.08 -6.52 -7.62
CA VAL A 217 5.26 -7.38 -7.44
C VAL A 217 5.30 -7.89 -6.02
N VAL A 218 5.53 -9.19 -5.85
CA VAL A 218 5.82 -9.79 -4.55
C VAL A 218 7.19 -10.46 -4.62
N ILE A 219 8.07 -10.05 -3.71
CA ILE A 219 9.42 -10.61 -3.56
C ILE A 219 9.51 -11.21 -2.16
N THR A 220 9.96 -12.47 -2.06
CA THR A 220 10.16 -13.14 -0.75
C THR A 220 11.62 -13.41 -0.49
N ALA A 221 12.06 -13.22 0.76
CA ALA A 221 13.43 -13.42 1.20
C ALA A 221 13.54 -14.58 2.19
N GLU A 222 13.93 -15.77 1.72
CA GLU A 222 14.25 -16.92 2.59
C GLU A 222 15.59 -16.73 3.35
N ALA A 223 16.47 -15.88 2.82
CA ALA A 223 17.69 -15.41 3.44
C ALA A 223 17.84 -13.91 3.17
N ALA A 224 18.65 -13.21 3.96
CA ALA A 224 18.94 -11.80 3.70
C ALA A 224 19.43 -11.62 2.26
N SER A 225 18.83 -10.69 1.53
CA SER A 225 19.05 -10.48 0.11
C SER A 225 18.85 -9.01 -0.27
N GLU A 226 18.95 -8.70 -1.55
CA GLU A 226 18.72 -7.36 -2.08
C GLU A 226 17.81 -7.46 -3.30
N ALA A 227 16.79 -6.62 -3.35
CA ALA A 227 15.97 -6.39 -4.54
C ALA A 227 16.44 -5.09 -5.20
N THR A 228 16.77 -5.14 -6.49
CA THR A 228 17.20 -3.97 -7.25
C THR A 228 16.18 -3.65 -8.33
N PHE A 229 15.59 -2.47 -8.23
CA PHE A 229 14.70 -1.90 -9.23
C PHE A 229 15.50 -1.00 -10.16
N ARG A 230 15.20 -1.05 -11.46
CA ARG A 230 15.83 -0.22 -12.48
C ARG A 230 14.75 0.43 -13.33
N ALA A 231 14.80 1.75 -13.48
CA ALA A 231 13.97 2.48 -14.42
C ALA A 231 14.49 2.32 -15.85
N ASP A 232 13.59 2.25 -16.81
CA ASP A 232 13.96 2.27 -18.22
C ASP A 232 14.60 3.60 -18.63
N ALA A 233 15.34 3.62 -19.73
CA ALA A 233 16.06 4.82 -20.18
C ALA A 233 15.15 5.96 -20.68
N ALA A 234 13.86 5.67 -20.94
CA ALA A 234 12.92 6.62 -21.54
C ALA A 234 12.09 7.40 -20.51
N GLU A 235 11.91 6.87 -19.31
CA GLU A 235 11.01 7.46 -18.32
C GLU A 235 11.39 7.07 -16.88
N ASN A 236 10.93 7.86 -15.90
CA ASN A 236 11.07 7.54 -14.51
C ASN A 236 10.21 6.31 -14.14
N LEU A 237 10.62 5.59 -13.10
CA LEU A 237 9.83 4.53 -12.47
C LEU A 237 9.40 4.99 -11.08
N ARG A 238 8.10 5.22 -10.88
CA ARG A 238 7.54 5.45 -9.55
C ARG A 238 6.88 4.19 -9.04
N MET A 239 7.24 3.82 -7.82
CA MET A 239 6.66 2.66 -7.14
C MET A 239 6.43 2.94 -5.66
N VAL A 240 5.38 2.30 -5.14
CA VAL A 240 5.12 2.25 -3.70
C VAL A 240 5.29 0.80 -3.27
N TRP A 241 6.06 0.56 -2.20
CA TRP A 241 6.22 -0.78 -1.67
C TRP A 241 6.03 -0.84 -0.17
N ILE A 242 5.65 -2.03 0.28
CA ILE A 242 5.43 -2.38 1.68
C ILE A 242 6.27 -3.62 1.98
N GLU A 243 6.99 -3.57 3.09
CA GLU A 243 7.72 -4.69 3.65
C GLU A 243 6.98 -5.20 4.89
N VAL A 244 6.73 -6.50 4.94
CA VAL A 244 6.06 -7.17 6.07
C VAL A 244 6.71 -8.52 6.36
N PRO A 245 6.67 -9.00 7.61
CA PRO A 245 7.06 -10.37 7.91
C PRO A 245 6.12 -11.35 7.21
N LEU A 246 6.67 -12.45 6.68
CA LEU A 246 5.87 -13.53 6.09
C LEU A 246 5.06 -14.29 7.14
N GLU A 247 5.61 -14.43 8.34
CA GLU A 247 5.01 -15.09 9.49
C GLU A 247 4.94 -14.13 10.68
N VAL A 248 3.85 -14.20 11.44
CA VAL A 248 3.63 -13.43 12.66
C VAL A 248 3.32 -14.37 13.83
N GLU A 249 3.59 -13.94 15.05
CA GLU A 249 3.40 -14.75 16.26
C GLU A 249 1.93 -14.86 16.72
N TYR A 250 0.98 -14.44 15.90
CA TYR A 250 -0.44 -14.49 16.20
C TYR A 250 -1.26 -15.06 15.04
N PRO A 251 -2.44 -15.66 15.32
CA PRO A 251 -3.26 -16.23 14.26
C PRO A 251 -3.84 -15.15 13.37
N LEU A 252 -3.59 -15.27 12.07
CA LEU A 252 -4.18 -14.40 11.06
C LEU A 252 -5.61 -14.82 10.73
N TYR A 253 -6.44 -13.83 10.40
CA TYR A 253 -7.81 -14.02 9.94
C TYR A 253 -7.85 -14.90 8.69
N ARG A 254 -8.72 -15.88 8.70
CA ARG A 254 -8.96 -16.71 7.52
C ARG A 254 -9.94 -15.98 6.60
N LYS A 255 -9.47 -15.61 5.42
CA LYS A 255 -10.31 -15.05 4.36
C LYS A 255 -11.16 -16.11 3.69
#